data_66bc02c821b1db5c444e1ca8ddffce8a
#
_entry.id   66bc02c821b1db5c444e1ca8ddffce8a
#
_cell.length_a   1.000
_cell.length_b   1.000
_cell.length_c   1.000
_cell.angle_alpha   90.00
_cell.angle_beta   90.00
_cell.angle_gamma   90.00
#
_symmetry.space_group_name_H-M   'P 1'
#
loop_
_entity.id
_entity.type
_entity.pdbx_description
1 polymer ?
#
loop_
_entity_poly.entity_id
_entity_poly.type
_entity_poly.pdbx_seq_one_letter_code
_entity_poly.pdbx_strand_id
1 'polypeptide(L)'
;MTVVVIDVVGLTRRLLPHMPALRSVADAGTCATLDTVFPALTCPVQSSLLTGSLPRQHGIVGNGWYFRDLGEPLLWRQHNALVGGEKVWDALRASTPGATVANVCWWYAMGAATDWTVTPRPVYYADGRKEPDFYTNPASLHDELAARIGGFPLFDYWGPTASIAASRWIVAAAERILARHRPDVLLVYVPHLDYDLQRYGPDGPQAAAAAAAIDIELTPLLEACQERGDQILALSEYGITAARRPVDINRALRRAGLLAVHTQDGMEYLDPWTSRAFAVADHQIAHIYVADPAEVARIRGIVKELPGVDEVLDTDGKAARGIDHPRSGELVAVAEPDAWFTYYYWLDDTRAPDFARVVDIHRKPGYDPVELFFDHAGPRRAKLRAATALARKKAGLRYLMNVVGLDASVVGGSHGRLPDSADDAPLLICSDPTLDKDRIAATEVKDLIVDLHRRVSC
;
A
#
# COMPACT_ATOMS: atom_id res chain seq x y z
N MET A 1 -28.61 8.08 -5.33
CA MET A 1 -27.91 6.79 -5.33
C MET A 1 -26.41 7.08 -5.20
N THR A 2 -25.66 6.21 -4.54
CA THR A 2 -24.20 6.35 -4.31
C THR A 2 -23.43 5.43 -5.25
N VAL A 3 -22.25 5.85 -5.73
CA VAL A 3 -21.26 4.95 -6.31
C VAL A 3 -20.27 4.55 -5.20
N VAL A 4 -20.30 3.28 -4.80
CA VAL A 4 -19.43 2.73 -3.75
C VAL A 4 -18.26 2.02 -4.41
N VAL A 5 -17.07 2.59 -4.25
CA VAL A 5 -15.81 2.07 -4.82
C VAL A 5 -15.03 1.38 -3.71
N ILE A 6 -14.88 0.06 -3.81
CA ILE A 6 -14.22 -0.76 -2.80
C ILE A 6 -12.91 -1.29 -3.37
N ASP A 7 -11.80 -0.81 -2.85
CA ASP A 7 -10.48 -1.33 -3.17
C ASP A 7 -10.16 -2.53 -2.25
N VAL A 8 -10.28 -3.72 -2.80
CA VAL A 8 -10.00 -5.00 -2.13
C VAL A 8 -8.60 -5.44 -2.55
N VAL A 9 -7.61 -4.97 -1.79
CA VAL A 9 -6.19 -5.16 -2.11
C VAL A 9 -5.84 -6.62 -2.34
N GLY A 10 -5.16 -6.92 -3.45
CA GLY A 10 -4.74 -8.29 -3.77
C GLY A 10 -5.83 -9.19 -4.36
N LEU A 11 -7.04 -8.66 -4.65
CA LEU A 11 -8.11 -9.43 -5.27
C LEU A 11 -7.74 -9.78 -6.71
N THR A 12 -7.71 -11.08 -6.99
CA THR A 12 -7.49 -11.65 -8.32
C THR A 12 -8.57 -12.67 -8.67
N ARG A 13 -8.59 -13.11 -9.92
CA ARG A 13 -9.52 -14.14 -10.39
C ARG A 13 -9.41 -15.44 -9.59
N ARG A 14 -8.22 -15.78 -9.08
CA ARG A 14 -7.98 -16.98 -8.27
C ARG A 14 -8.72 -16.95 -6.92
N LEU A 15 -8.91 -15.78 -6.34
CA LEU A 15 -9.53 -15.62 -5.02
C LEU A 15 -11.05 -15.50 -5.06
N LEU A 16 -11.61 -15.03 -6.18
CA LEU A 16 -13.05 -14.81 -6.35
C LEU A 16 -13.93 -16.04 -6.04
N PRO A 17 -13.53 -17.30 -6.34
CA PRO A 17 -14.29 -18.48 -5.95
C PRO A 17 -14.50 -18.65 -4.43
N HIS A 18 -13.67 -18.02 -3.60
CA HIS A 18 -13.76 -18.04 -2.14
C HIS A 18 -14.55 -16.84 -1.57
N MET A 19 -15.13 -16.02 -2.43
CA MET A 19 -15.81 -14.76 -2.08
C MET A 19 -17.24 -14.76 -2.65
N PRO A 20 -18.17 -15.55 -2.08
CA PRO A 20 -19.52 -15.72 -2.63
C PRO A 20 -20.34 -14.44 -2.75
N ALA A 21 -20.22 -13.49 -1.79
CA ALA A 21 -20.97 -12.23 -1.84
C ALA A 21 -20.45 -11.34 -2.98
N LEU A 22 -19.14 -11.16 -3.09
CA LEU A 22 -18.54 -10.38 -4.17
C LEU A 22 -18.73 -11.05 -5.53
N ARG A 23 -18.65 -12.38 -5.58
CA ARG A 23 -18.95 -13.15 -6.79
C ARG A 23 -20.39 -12.95 -7.25
N SER A 24 -21.35 -12.88 -6.35
CA SER A 24 -22.75 -12.58 -6.71
C SER A 24 -22.89 -11.22 -7.41
N VAL A 25 -22.12 -10.21 -7.00
CA VAL A 25 -22.07 -8.91 -7.69
C VAL A 25 -21.45 -9.07 -9.09
N ALA A 26 -20.40 -9.85 -9.22
CA ALA A 26 -19.73 -10.12 -10.49
C ALA A 26 -20.63 -10.88 -11.47
N ASP A 27 -21.35 -11.90 -10.99
CA ASP A 27 -22.26 -12.73 -11.80
C ASP A 27 -23.51 -11.95 -12.26
N ALA A 28 -23.95 -10.97 -11.50
CA ALA A 28 -25.09 -10.10 -11.84
C ALA A 28 -24.72 -8.88 -12.69
N GLY A 29 -23.45 -8.49 -12.69
CA GLY A 29 -22.93 -7.31 -13.35
C GLY A 29 -21.81 -7.64 -14.34
N THR A 30 -20.67 -6.98 -14.19
CA THR A 30 -19.48 -7.13 -15.03
C THR A 30 -18.27 -7.50 -14.17
N CYS A 31 -17.44 -8.43 -14.66
CA CYS A 31 -16.15 -8.78 -14.06
C CYS A 31 -15.04 -8.68 -15.12
N ALA A 32 -14.25 -7.63 -15.05
CA ALA A 32 -13.16 -7.32 -15.96
C ALA A 32 -11.80 -7.52 -15.32
N THR A 33 -10.78 -7.76 -16.13
CA THR A 33 -9.39 -7.63 -15.71
C THR A 33 -9.03 -6.15 -15.64
N LEU A 34 -8.42 -5.71 -14.53
CA LEU A 34 -7.90 -4.35 -14.43
C LEU A 34 -6.46 -4.32 -14.93
N ASP A 35 -6.21 -3.55 -15.98
CA ASP A 35 -4.85 -3.30 -16.46
C ASP A 35 -4.19 -2.25 -15.56
N THR A 36 -3.47 -2.73 -14.56
CA THR A 36 -2.79 -1.89 -13.58
C THR A 36 -1.64 -1.09 -14.18
N VAL A 37 -1.20 -0.05 -13.47
CA VAL A 37 -0.05 0.75 -13.90
C VAL A 37 1.27 0.20 -13.31
N PHE A 38 2.38 0.59 -13.91
CA PHE A 38 3.71 0.33 -13.36
C PHE A 38 4.18 1.55 -12.52
N PRO A 39 4.71 1.32 -11.31
CA PRO A 39 4.77 0.03 -10.60
C PRO A 39 3.40 -0.36 -9.99
N ALA A 40 3.13 -1.67 -9.93
CA ALA A 40 1.93 -2.22 -9.34
C ALA A 40 2.02 -2.21 -7.79
N LEU A 41 2.00 -1.01 -7.25
CA LEU A 41 2.12 -0.66 -5.83
C LEU A 41 0.93 0.19 -5.38
N THR A 42 0.56 0.12 -4.11
CA THR A 42 -0.61 0.80 -3.54
C THR A 42 -0.72 2.27 -3.93
N CYS A 43 0.27 3.07 -3.56
CA CYS A 43 0.18 4.52 -3.77
C CYS A 43 0.16 4.93 -5.26
N PRO A 44 1.00 4.38 -6.16
CA PRO A 44 0.93 4.66 -7.59
C PRO A 44 -0.39 4.26 -8.22
N VAL A 45 -0.87 3.04 -7.92
CA VAL A 45 -2.11 2.54 -8.54
C VAL A 45 -3.32 3.32 -8.04
N GLN A 46 -3.50 3.53 -6.73
CA GLN A 46 -4.60 4.34 -6.20
C GLN A 46 -4.60 5.76 -6.78
N SER A 47 -3.41 6.37 -6.93
CA SER A 47 -3.29 7.69 -7.54
C SER A 47 -3.73 7.65 -9.01
N SER A 48 -3.39 6.61 -9.76
CA SER A 48 -3.82 6.45 -11.14
C SER A 48 -5.33 6.21 -11.27
N LEU A 49 -5.91 5.38 -10.38
CA LEU A 49 -7.35 5.14 -10.32
C LEU A 49 -8.14 6.43 -10.07
N LEU A 50 -7.62 7.32 -9.20
CA LEU A 50 -8.31 8.57 -8.82
C LEU A 50 -8.02 9.75 -9.74
N THR A 51 -6.90 9.74 -10.49
CA THR A 51 -6.53 10.86 -11.39
C THR A 51 -6.75 10.55 -12.87
N GLY A 52 -6.94 9.28 -13.26
CA GLY A 52 -6.98 8.88 -14.64
C GLY A 52 -5.67 9.07 -15.39
N SER A 53 -4.53 9.08 -14.67
CA SER A 53 -3.22 9.40 -15.24
C SER A 53 -2.12 8.44 -14.78
N LEU A 54 -0.99 8.44 -15.48
CA LEU A 54 0.16 7.61 -15.15
C LEU A 54 1.05 8.25 -14.08
N PRO A 55 1.93 7.48 -13.40
CA PRO A 55 2.90 7.98 -12.43
C PRO A 55 3.75 9.15 -12.92
N ARG A 56 4.10 9.20 -14.21
CA ARG A 56 4.83 10.33 -14.81
C ARG A 56 4.07 11.67 -14.69
N GLN A 57 2.74 11.64 -14.56
CA GLN A 57 1.88 12.82 -14.54
C GLN A 57 1.49 13.18 -13.10
N HIS A 58 1.01 12.21 -12.30
CA HIS A 58 0.60 12.49 -10.93
C HIS A 58 1.76 12.47 -9.92
N GLY A 59 2.95 12.00 -10.31
CA GLY A 59 4.18 12.06 -9.53
C GLY A 59 4.32 11.07 -8.38
N ILE A 60 3.41 10.10 -8.25
CA ILE A 60 3.50 9.04 -7.27
C ILE A 60 4.16 7.83 -7.91
N VAL A 61 5.45 7.66 -7.64
CA VAL A 61 6.31 6.69 -8.31
C VAL A 61 6.55 5.41 -7.50
N GLY A 62 6.07 5.37 -6.25
CA GLY A 62 6.17 4.25 -5.29
C GLY A 62 5.37 4.57 -4.04
N ASN A 63 5.36 3.68 -3.05
CA ASN A 63 4.81 3.95 -1.71
C ASN A 63 5.69 4.96 -0.95
N GLY A 64 6.87 5.22 -1.48
CA GLY A 64 7.80 6.25 -1.06
C GLY A 64 8.91 6.45 -2.08
N TRP A 65 9.67 7.50 -1.89
CA TRP A 65 10.80 7.88 -2.76
C TRP A 65 11.79 8.74 -1.98
N TYR A 66 12.95 9.04 -2.59
CA TYR A 66 13.89 10.00 -2.07
C TYR A 66 13.38 11.42 -2.35
N PHE A 67 12.99 12.14 -1.29
CA PHE A 67 12.63 13.55 -1.35
C PHE A 67 13.90 14.37 -1.48
N ARG A 68 14.26 14.71 -2.71
CA ARG A 68 15.53 15.39 -3.03
C ARG A 68 15.69 16.72 -2.30
N ASP A 69 14.58 17.45 -2.12
CA ASP A 69 14.57 18.76 -1.42
C ASP A 69 14.79 18.60 0.09
N LEU A 70 14.44 17.47 0.66
CA LEU A 70 14.62 17.15 2.08
C LEU A 70 15.89 16.34 2.34
N GLY A 71 16.42 15.68 1.31
CA GLY A 71 17.55 14.78 1.43
C GLY A 71 17.25 13.47 2.15
N GLU A 72 15.98 13.01 2.14
CA GLU A 72 15.53 11.84 2.90
C GLU A 72 14.65 10.90 2.06
N PRO A 73 14.84 9.57 2.14
CA PRO A 73 13.87 8.61 1.65
C PRO A 73 12.71 8.54 2.64
N LEU A 74 11.49 8.85 2.16
CA LEU A 74 10.29 8.90 2.99
C LEU A 74 9.19 8.07 2.34
N LEU A 75 8.60 7.14 3.11
CA LEU A 75 7.50 6.28 2.68
C LEU A 75 6.19 6.67 3.40
N TRP A 76 5.08 6.32 2.79
CA TRP A 76 3.73 6.38 3.38
C TRP A 76 3.29 7.78 3.80
N ARG A 77 3.66 8.82 3.02
CA ARG A 77 3.20 10.19 3.27
C ARG A 77 1.76 10.36 2.82
N GLN A 78 0.95 11.07 3.64
CA GLN A 78 -0.52 11.10 3.50
C GLN A 78 -1.09 12.36 2.86
N HIS A 79 -0.27 13.39 2.63
CA HIS A 79 -0.79 14.68 2.18
C HIS A 79 -1.18 14.64 0.69
N ASN A 80 -2.43 14.99 0.37
CA ASN A 80 -2.99 14.94 -0.99
C ASN A 80 -2.24 15.83 -2.00
N ALA A 81 -1.64 16.94 -1.55
CA ALA A 81 -0.85 17.82 -2.42
C ALA A 81 0.38 17.12 -3.07
N LEU A 82 0.78 15.92 -2.60
CA LEU A 82 1.81 15.13 -3.26
C LEU A 82 1.34 14.54 -4.59
N VAL A 83 0.03 14.34 -4.76
CA VAL A 83 -0.57 13.79 -5.97
C VAL A 83 -0.89 14.92 -6.94
N GLY A 84 -0.24 14.93 -8.09
CA GLY A 84 -0.51 15.88 -9.18
C GLY A 84 -1.80 15.54 -9.95
N GLY A 85 -2.27 16.49 -10.74
CA GLY A 85 -3.43 16.30 -11.63
C GLY A 85 -4.79 16.45 -10.94
N GLU A 86 -5.83 16.44 -11.78
CA GLU A 86 -7.24 16.46 -11.38
C GLU A 86 -7.62 15.12 -10.74
N LYS A 87 -8.36 15.12 -9.64
CA LYS A 87 -8.85 13.91 -8.98
C LYS A 87 -10.33 13.68 -9.29
N VAL A 88 -10.79 12.48 -8.99
CA VAL A 88 -12.18 12.06 -9.26
C VAL A 88 -13.21 13.02 -8.64
N TRP A 89 -12.96 13.55 -7.44
CA TRP A 89 -13.87 14.53 -6.81
C TRP A 89 -13.90 15.89 -7.50
N ASP A 90 -12.80 16.29 -8.14
CA ASP A 90 -12.75 17.53 -8.93
C ASP A 90 -13.55 17.35 -10.23
N ALA A 91 -13.31 16.25 -10.95
CA ALA A 91 -14.05 15.89 -12.17
C ALA A 91 -15.55 15.66 -11.90
N LEU A 92 -15.89 15.02 -10.78
CA LEU A 92 -17.27 14.81 -10.36
C LEU A 92 -17.99 16.14 -10.14
N ARG A 93 -17.40 17.08 -9.40
CA ARG A 93 -17.99 18.41 -9.14
C ARG A 93 -18.05 19.29 -10.38
N ALA A 94 -17.10 19.13 -11.30
CA ALA A 94 -17.15 19.83 -12.59
C ALA A 94 -18.36 19.37 -13.42
N SER A 95 -18.73 18.10 -13.34
CA SER A 95 -19.88 17.53 -14.05
C SER A 95 -21.20 17.67 -13.28
N THR A 96 -21.16 17.60 -11.96
CA THR A 96 -22.32 17.64 -11.06
C THR A 96 -21.99 18.57 -9.89
N PRO A 97 -22.29 19.90 -10.03
CA PRO A 97 -22.02 20.88 -8.98
C PRO A 97 -22.72 20.50 -7.67
N GLY A 98 -21.95 20.51 -6.57
CA GLY A 98 -22.43 20.11 -5.24
C GLY A 98 -22.33 18.63 -4.94
N ALA A 99 -21.84 17.79 -5.86
CA ALA A 99 -21.59 16.38 -5.59
C ALA A 99 -20.61 16.17 -4.45
N THR A 100 -20.91 15.21 -3.60
CA THR A 100 -20.23 14.92 -2.34
C THR A 100 -19.44 13.62 -2.41
N VAL A 101 -18.27 13.61 -1.77
CA VAL A 101 -17.35 12.46 -1.80
C VAL A 101 -16.89 12.11 -0.38
N ALA A 102 -16.94 10.82 -0.06
CA ALA A 102 -16.36 10.27 1.16
C ALA A 102 -15.14 9.39 0.83
N ASN A 103 -14.08 9.51 1.64
CA ASN A 103 -12.87 8.71 1.56
C ASN A 103 -12.64 7.98 2.88
N VAL A 104 -12.68 6.66 2.84
CA VAL A 104 -12.40 5.78 3.98
C VAL A 104 -11.14 4.99 3.68
N CYS A 105 -10.02 5.48 4.22
CA CYS A 105 -8.69 4.87 4.21
C CYS A 105 -7.96 4.78 2.85
N TRP A 106 -8.45 5.35 1.74
CA TRP A 106 -7.61 5.49 0.55
C TRP A 106 -6.42 6.42 0.84
N TRP A 107 -5.28 6.11 0.24
CA TRP A 107 -4.04 6.86 0.48
C TRP A 107 -4.14 8.32 -0.01
N TYR A 108 -3.27 9.16 0.53
CA TYR A 108 -3.28 10.61 0.31
C TYR A 108 -4.61 11.28 0.70
N ALA A 109 -5.24 10.76 1.75
CA ALA A 109 -6.51 11.26 2.26
C ALA A 109 -6.42 12.64 2.93
N MET A 110 -5.27 12.96 3.54
CA MET A 110 -5.13 14.19 4.31
C MET A 110 -5.03 15.41 3.40
N GLY A 111 -5.93 16.38 3.62
CA GLY A 111 -6.02 17.58 2.78
C GLY A 111 -6.66 17.31 1.40
N ALA A 112 -7.23 16.13 1.18
CA ALA A 112 -8.06 15.87 0.00
C ALA A 112 -9.34 16.71 0.05
N ALA A 113 -9.84 17.12 -1.12
CA ALA A 113 -11.07 17.92 -1.22
C ALA A 113 -12.31 17.01 -1.17
N THR A 114 -12.36 16.09 -0.20
CA THR A 114 -13.51 15.23 0.09
C THR A 114 -14.33 15.80 1.24
N ASP A 115 -15.65 15.50 1.28
CA ASP A 115 -16.58 16.01 2.28
C ASP A 115 -16.45 15.24 3.59
N TRP A 116 -16.16 13.95 3.50
CA TRP A 116 -15.86 13.09 4.65
C TRP A 116 -14.58 12.30 4.39
N THR A 117 -13.64 12.44 5.29
CA THR A 117 -12.36 11.71 5.24
C THR A 117 -12.15 10.95 6.53
N VAL A 118 -11.76 9.70 6.41
CA VAL A 118 -11.29 8.84 7.53
C VAL A 118 -9.98 8.19 7.13
N THR A 119 -8.93 8.30 7.95
CA THR A 119 -7.66 7.62 7.69
C THR A 119 -6.93 7.31 9.00
N PRO A 120 -6.22 6.16 9.10
CA PRO A 120 -5.40 5.85 10.27
C PRO A 120 -4.40 6.96 10.56
N ARG A 121 -4.37 7.43 11.79
CA ARG A 121 -3.39 8.42 12.23
C ARG A 121 -3.14 8.31 13.73
N PRO A 122 -2.10 7.56 14.15
CA PRO A 122 -1.77 7.47 15.57
C PRO A 122 -1.34 8.82 16.14
N VAL A 123 -1.62 9.00 17.44
CA VAL A 123 -1.12 10.14 18.21
C VAL A 123 0.28 9.81 18.72
N TYR A 124 1.23 10.68 18.41
CA TYR A 124 2.60 10.60 18.90
C TYR A 124 2.80 11.64 20.01
N TYR A 125 3.06 11.18 21.22
CA TYR A 125 3.29 12.06 22.36
C TYR A 125 4.77 12.43 22.47
N ALA A 126 5.04 13.56 23.12
CA ALA A 126 6.41 14.04 23.35
C ALA A 126 7.28 13.08 24.18
N ASP A 127 6.67 12.23 25.00
CA ASP A 127 7.34 11.18 25.78
C ASP A 127 7.64 9.91 24.98
N GLY A 128 7.33 9.90 23.66
CA GLY A 128 7.56 8.77 22.76
C GLY A 128 6.43 7.73 22.76
N ARG A 129 5.35 7.93 23.51
CA ARG A 129 4.15 7.06 23.39
C ARG A 129 3.51 7.22 22.03
N LYS A 130 3.04 6.10 21.48
CA LYS A 130 2.20 6.04 20.29
C LYS A 130 0.86 5.43 20.70
N GLU A 131 -0.22 6.16 20.52
CA GLU A 131 -1.57 5.66 20.78
C GLU A 131 -2.32 5.48 19.46
N PRO A 132 -3.05 4.35 19.31
CA PRO A 132 -3.92 4.12 18.17
C PRO A 132 -4.98 5.22 18.07
N ASP A 133 -5.11 5.79 16.88
CA ASP A 133 -6.15 6.77 16.57
C ASP A 133 -6.35 6.87 15.06
N PHE A 134 -7.35 7.63 14.64
CA PHE A 134 -7.66 7.94 13.25
C PHE A 134 -8.00 9.42 13.08
N TYR A 135 -7.66 9.94 11.92
CA TYR A 135 -7.97 11.31 11.52
C TYR A 135 -9.31 11.32 10.78
N THR A 136 -10.10 12.37 11.00
CA THR A 136 -11.31 12.64 10.23
C THR A 136 -11.37 14.11 9.77
N ASN A 137 -12.04 14.31 8.66
CA ASN A 137 -12.54 15.61 8.23
C ASN A 137 -14.01 15.41 7.78
N PRO A 138 -14.99 16.13 8.37
CA PRO A 138 -14.87 17.06 9.51
C PRO A 138 -14.49 16.36 10.83
N ALA A 139 -13.95 17.11 11.78
CA ALA A 139 -13.50 16.58 13.07
C ALA A 139 -14.63 15.92 13.88
N SER A 140 -15.88 16.40 13.73
CA SER A 140 -17.07 15.81 14.41
C SER A 140 -17.34 14.35 14.01
N LEU A 141 -16.86 13.90 12.84
CA LEU A 141 -16.99 12.52 12.39
C LEU A 141 -16.16 11.56 13.27
N HIS A 142 -15.06 12.04 13.90
CA HIS A 142 -14.24 11.25 14.80
C HIS A 142 -15.06 10.72 15.99
N ASP A 143 -15.72 11.63 16.72
CA ASP A 143 -16.50 11.27 17.90
C ASP A 143 -17.71 10.39 17.53
N GLU A 144 -18.32 10.65 16.37
CA GLU A 144 -19.41 9.82 15.87
C GLU A 144 -18.97 8.38 15.63
N LEU A 145 -17.85 8.16 14.91
CA LEU A 145 -17.33 6.83 14.63
C LEU A 145 -16.80 6.15 15.89
N ALA A 146 -16.01 6.87 16.72
CA ALA A 146 -15.45 6.31 17.95
C ALA A 146 -16.56 5.82 18.92
N ALA A 147 -17.67 6.56 19.03
CA ALA A 147 -18.80 6.17 19.88
C ALA A 147 -19.56 4.93 19.37
N ARG A 148 -19.52 4.64 18.07
CA ARG A 148 -20.31 3.57 17.42
C ARG A 148 -19.53 2.30 17.17
N ILE A 149 -18.29 2.45 16.68
CA ILE A 149 -17.44 1.32 16.23
C ILE A 149 -16.14 1.22 17.02
N GLY A 150 -15.91 2.12 17.98
CA GLY A 150 -14.68 2.14 18.79
C GLY A 150 -13.50 2.78 18.08
N GLY A 151 -12.34 2.80 18.75
CA GLY A 151 -11.08 3.31 18.20
C GLY A 151 -10.52 2.43 17.07
N PHE A 152 -9.70 3.03 16.21
CA PHE A 152 -9.06 2.30 15.11
C PHE A 152 -8.07 1.25 15.63
N PRO A 153 -8.17 -0.02 15.21
CA PRO A 153 -7.30 -1.10 15.66
C PRO A 153 -5.92 -1.07 14.96
N LEU A 154 -5.11 -0.05 15.24
CA LEU A 154 -3.87 0.24 14.54
C LEU A 154 -2.88 -0.94 14.52
N PHE A 155 -2.80 -1.72 15.59
CA PHE A 155 -1.89 -2.86 15.68
C PHE A 155 -2.38 -4.08 14.89
N ASP A 156 -3.66 -4.08 14.49
CA ASP A 156 -4.23 -5.06 13.56
C ASP A 156 -4.20 -4.56 12.11
N TYR A 157 -3.81 -3.28 11.88
CA TYR A 157 -3.72 -2.71 10.54
C TYR A 157 -2.38 -3.00 9.88
N TRP A 158 -1.27 -2.98 10.63
CA TRP A 158 0.05 -3.34 10.12
C TRP A 158 0.95 -3.87 11.24
N GLY A 159 1.71 -4.93 10.93
CA GLY A 159 2.66 -5.56 11.83
C GLY A 159 2.35 -7.05 12.06
N PRO A 160 3.04 -7.70 13.01
CA PRO A 160 2.91 -9.15 13.23
C PRO A 160 1.53 -9.59 13.70
N THR A 161 0.70 -8.66 14.17
CA THR A 161 -0.68 -8.90 14.59
C THR A 161 -1.72 -8.45 13.59
N ALA A 162 -1.29 -7.98 12.39
CA ALA A 162 -2.20 -7.58 11.33
C ALA A 162 -3.24 -8.66 11.02
N SER A 163 -4.52 -8.28 11.01
CA SER A 163 -5.65 -9.20 10.97
C SER A 163 -6.89 -8.57 10.32
N ILE A 164 -7.95 -9.36 10.18
CA ILE A 164 -9.25 -8.90 9.65
C ILE A 164 -9.88 -7.75 10.46
N ALA A 165 -9.50 -7.56 11.73
CA ALA A 165 -10.09 -6.56 12.60
C ALA A 165 -9.97 -5.12 12.05
N ALA A 166 -8.86 -4.81 11.37
CA ALA A 166 -8.68 -3.51 10.75
C ALA A 166 -9.66 -3.30 9.58
N SER A 167 -9.80 -4.27 8.68
CA SER A 167 -10.74 -4.18 7.55
C SER A 167 -12.19 -4.19 8.01
N ARG A 168 -12.53 -4.96 9.06
CA ARG A 168 -13.85 -4.91 9.70
C ARG A 168 -14.18 -3.49 10.19
N TRP A 169 -13.25 -2.84 10.86
CA TRP A 169 -13.43 -1.46 11.32
C TRP A 169 -13.65 -0.50 10.15
N ILE A 170 -12.86 -0.64 9.08
CA ILE A 170 -12.95 0.18 7.86
C ILE A 170 -14.32 0.01 7.19
N VAL A 171 -14.78 -1.22 7.02
CA VAL A 171 -16.10 -1.51 6.43
C VAL A 171 -17.22 -0.93 7.31
N ALA A 172 -17.17 -1.10 8.64
CA ALA A 172 -18.16 -0.54 9.55
C ALA A 172 -18.18 1.01 9.51
N ALA A 173 -17.02 1.67 9.33
CA ALA A 173 -16.94 3.10 9.12
C ALA A 173 -17.60 3.52 7.78
N ALA A 174 -17.36 2.76 6.72
CA ALA A 174 -17.96 2.98 5.39
C ALA A 174 -19.49 2.83 5.44
N GLU A 175 -20.00 1.76 6.05
CA GLU A 175 -21.43 1.55 6.27
C GLU A 175 -22.09 2.71 7.04
N ARG A 176 -21.41 3.17 8.08
CA ARG A 176 -21.92 4.30 8.89
C ARG A 176 -22.00 5.58 8.07
N ILE A 177 -20.96 5.88 7.29
CA ILE A 177 -20.92 7.06 6.43
C ILE A 177 -22.00 6.94 5.33
N LEU A 178 -22.11 5.79 4.68
CA LEU A 178 -23.13 5.52 3.66
C LEU A 178 -24.55 5.72 4.20
N ALA A 179 -24.84 5.16 5.36
CA ALA A 179 -26.18 5.23 5.96
C ALA A 179 -26.56 6.65 6.40
N ARG A 180 -25.60 7.43 6.94
CA ARG A 180 -25.90 8.71 7.56
C ARG A 180 -25.75 9.90 6.61
N HIS A 181 -24.69 9.88 5.79
CA HIS A 181 -24.31 11.03 4.97
C HIS A 181 -24.68 10.86 3.50
N ARG A 182 -24.83 9.63 3.01
CA ARG A 182 -25.21 9.32 1.62
C ARG A 182 -24.39 10.09 0.59
N PRO A 183 -23.06 9.97 0.60
CA PRO A 183 -22.22 10.64 -0.38
C PRO A 183 -22.57 10.17 -1.80
N ASP A 184 -22.32 11.01 -2.79
CA ASP A 184 -22.48 10.62 -4.21
C ASP A 184 -21.44 9.59 -4.61
N VAL A 185 -20.21 9.69 -4.08
CA VAL A 185 -19.15 8.68 -4.21
C VAL A 185 -18.57 8.34 -2.84
N LEU A 186 -18.47 7.05 -2.55
CA LEU A 186 -17.83 6.51 -1.35
C LEU A 186 -16.63 5.64 -1.75
N LEU A 187 -15.43 6.05 -1.37
CA LEU A 187 -14.19 5.31 -1.58
C LEU A 187 -13.86 4.53 -0.30
N VAL A 188 -13.63 3.22 -0.41
CA VAL A 188 -13.33 2.32 0.72
C VAL A 188 -12.10 1.48 0.39
N TYR A 189 -11.08 1.48 1.26
CA TYR A 189 -9.85 0.70 1.09
C TYR A 189 -9.78 -0.41 2.13
N VAL A 190 -9.70 -1.68 1.71
CA VAL A 190 -9.66 -2.86 2.59
C VAL A 190 -8.43 -3.72 2.32
N PRO A 191 -7.38 -3.62 3.17
CA PRO A 191 -6.07 -4.22 2.91
C PRO A 191 -5.93 -5.69 3.37
N HIS A 192 -6.96 -6.36 3.84
CA HIS A 192 -6.84 -7.63 4.57
C HIS A 192 -6.10 -8.73 3.81
N LEU A 193 -6.36 -8.88 2.49
CA LEU A 193 -5.73 -9.93 1.69
C LEU A 193 -4.22 -9.76 1.59
N ASP A 194 -3.75 -8.51 1.57
CA ASP A 194 -2.33 -8.17 1.46
C ASP A 194 -1.48 -8.85 2.54
N TYR A 195 -2.01 -8.96 3.76
CA TYR A 195 -1.27 -9.51 4.90
C TYR A 195 -0.92 -10.99 4.73
N ASP A 196 -1.92 -11.81 4.48
CA ASP A 196 -1.72 -13.27 4.41
C ASP A 196 -1.15 -13.71 3.07
N LEU A 197 -1.42 -12.96 1.99
CA LEU A 197 -0.78 -13.18 0.71
C LEU A 197 0.72 -12.87 0.76
N GLN A 198 1.15 -11.83 1.47
CA GLN A 198 2.58 -11.58 1.70
C GLN A 198 3.21 -12.58 2.67
N ARG A 199 2.48 -13.03 3.70
CA ARG A 199 2.99 -14.00 4.68
C ARG A 199 3.19 -15.39 4.08
N TYR A 200 2.22 -15.87 3.31
CA TYR A 200 2.13 -17.28 2.94
C TYR A 200 2.18 -17.53 1.43
N GLY A 201 2.04 -16.45 0.63
CA GLY A 201 1.87 -16.52 -0.81
C GLY A 201 0.40 -16.75 -1.22
N PRO A 202 0.11 -16.66 -2.54
CA PRO A 202 -1.26 -16.68 -3.06
C PRO A 202 -1.89 -18.08 -3.15
N ASP A 203 -1.09 -19.14 -3.13
CA ASP A 203 -1.54 -20.51 -3.47
C ASP A 203 -1.92 -21.37 -2.25
N GLY A 204 -1.75 -20.82 -1.04
CA GLY A 204 -1.99 -21.57 0.20
C GLY A 204 -3.45 -21.51 0.70
N PRO A 205 -3.84 -22.40 1.62
CA PRO A 205 -5.15 -22.36 2.25
C PRO A 205 -5.41 -21.08 3.03
N GLN A 206 -4.37 -20.37 3.44
CA GLN A 206 -4.46 -19.09 4.12
C GLN A 206 -4.99 -17.97 3.18
N ALA A 207 -4.61 -17.99 1.90
CA ALA A 207 -5.14 -17.07 0.89
C ALA A 207 -6.65 -17.25 0.71
N ALA A 208 -7.12 -18.48 0.57
CA ALA A 208 -8.54 -18.81 0.49
C ALA A 208 -9.30 -18.41 1.76
N ALA A 209 -8.71 -18.64 2.95
CA ALA A 209 -9.30 -18.25 4.23
C ALA A 209 -9.37 -16.73 4.38
N ALA A 210 -8.36 -15.99 3.97
CA ALA A 210 -8.35 -14.53 3.99
C ALA A 210 -9.41 -13.96 3.03
N ALA A 211 -9.55 -14.54 1.82
CA ALA A 211 -10.58 -14.17 0.87
C ALA A 211 -12.00 -14.37 1.44
N ALA A 212 -12.26 -15.53 2.02
CA ALA A 212 -13.55 -15.79 2.68
C ALA A 212 -13.81 -14.85 3.86
N ALA A 213 -12.78 -14.53 4.65
CA ALA A 213 -12.92 -13.64 5.79
C ALA A 213 -13.29 -12.20 5.37
N ILE A 214 -12.63 -11.64 4.36
CA ILE A 214 -12.98 -10.29 3.89
C ILE A 214 -14.33 -10.25 3.18
N ASP A 215 -14.72 -11.29 2.46
CA ASP A 215 -16.04 -11.38 1.83
C ASP A 215 -17.17 -11.33 2.87
N ILE A 216 -17.01 -12.05 4.00
CA ILE A 216 -17.97 -11.99 5.12
C ILE A 216 -18.08 -10.57 5.67
N GLU A 217 -16.97 -9.86 5.85
CA GLU A 217 -17.01 -8.48 6.37
C GLU A 217 -17.61 -7.49 5.36
N LEU A 218 -17.44 -7.72 4.05
CA LEU A 218 -18.01 -6.89 3.00
C LEU A 218 -19.51 -7.14 2.78
N THR A 219 -20.02 -8.32 3.13
CA THR A 219 -21.40 -8.73 2.84
C THR A 219 -22.45 -7.69 3.29
N PRO A 220 -22.42 -7.15 4.53
CA PRO A 220 -23.43 -6.17 4.96
C PRO A 220 -23.39 -4.87 4.13
N LEU A 221 -22.21 -4.40 3.76
CA LEU A 221 -22.06 -3.22 2.89
C LEU A 221 -22.63 -3.48 1.49
N LEU A 222 -22.32 -4.64 0.90
CA LEU A 222 -22.80 -5.03 -0.43
C LEU A 222 -24.33 -5.18 -0.46
N GLU A 223 -24.90 -5.84 0.55
CA GLU A 223 -26.35 -5.97 0.73
C GLU A 223 -27.04 -4.61 0.89
N ALA A 224 -26.50 -3.74 1.73
CA ALA A 224 -27.02 -2.38 1.90
C ALA A 224 -26.99 -1.57 0.59
N CYS A 225 -25.95 -1.71 -0.22
CA CYS A 225 -25.87 -1.09 -1.54
C CYS A 225 -26.94 -1.64 -2.48
N GLN A 226 -27.12 -2.96 -2.52
CA GLN A 226 -28.12 -3.61 -3.40
C GLN A 226 -29.55 -3.21 -3.02
N GLU A 227 -29.89 -3.22 -1.73
CA GLU A 227 -31.21 -2.81 -1.21
C GLU A 227 -31.54 -1.34 -1.57
N ARG A 228 -30.53 -0.48 -1.65
CA ARG A 228 -30.68 0.95 -1.95
C ARG A 228 -30.62 1.26 -3.44
N GLY A 229 -30.21 0.29 -4.27
CA GLY A 229 -29.92 0.49 -5.68
C GLY A 229 -28.65 1.29 -5.96
N ASP A 230 -27.70 1.33 -4.99
CA ASP A 230 -26.41 1.98 -5.14
C ASP A 230 -25.53 1.19 -6.12
N GLN A 231 -24.62 1.86 -6.83
CA GLN A 231 -23.68 1.19 -7.72
C GLN A 231 -22.45 0.70 -6.95
N ILE A 232 -22.07 -0.54 -7.18
CA ILE A 232 -20.89 -1.15 -6.58
C ILE A 232 -19.80 -1.25 -7.64
N LEU A 233 -18.60 -0.72 -7.32
CA LEU A 233 -17.39 -0.88 -8.10
C LEU A 233 -16.31 -1.44 -7.18
N ALA A 234 -16.15 -2.76 -7.13
CA ALA A 234 -15.07 -3.40 -6.41
C ALA A 234 -13.87 -3.62 -7.33
N LEU A 235 -12.68 -3.26 -6.87
CA LEU A 235 -11.46 -3.39 -7.68
C LEU A 235 -10.27 -3.76 -6.79
N SER A 236 -9.14 -4.04 -7.42
CA SER A 236 -7.86 -4.24 -6.74
C SER A 236 -6.76 -3.47 -7.47
N GLU A 237 -5.73 -3.13 -6.74
CA GLU A 237 -4.54 -2.42 -7.26
C GLU A 237 -3.62 -3.35 -8.05
N TYR A 238 -3.43 -4.55 -7.54
CA TYR A 238 -2.50 -5.58 -8.02
C TYR A 238 -2.90 -6.97 -7.55
N GLY A 239 -2.32 -7.99 -8.15
CA GLY A 239 -2.23 -9.32 -7.57
C GLY A 239 -0.91 -9.51 -6.84
N ILE A 240 -0.91 -10.40 -5.85
CA ILE A 240 0.30 -10.82 -5.14
C ILE A 240 0.71 -12.18 -5.67
N THR A 241 1.98 -12.31 -6.06
CA THR A 241 2.57 -13.55 -6.57
C THR A 241 3.53 -14.17 -5.55
N ALA A 242 3.82 -15.46 -5.70
CA ALA A 242 4.78 -16.14 -4.84
C ALA A 242 6.19 -15.54 -5.06
N ALA A 243 6.72 -14.87 -4.04
CA ALA A 243 8.03 -14.22 -4.10
C ALA A 243 8.78 -14.46 -2.77
N ARG A 244 9.72 -15.40 -2.80
CA ARG A 244 10.40 -15.89 -1.58
C ARG A 244 11.88 -15.59 -1.55
N ARG A 245 12.45 -15.01 -2.62
CA ARG A 245 13.88 -14.74 -2.75
C ARG A 245 14.17 -13.26 -2.49
N PRO A 246 14.71 -12.90 -1.30
CA PRO A 246 15.10 -11.52 -1.02
C PRO A 246 16.36 -11.15 -1.79
N VAL A 247 16.43 -9.92 -2.28
CA VAL A 247 17.58 -9.35 -2.99
C VAL A 247 18.02 -8.07 -2.30
N ASP A 248 19.29 -8.01 -1.91
CA ASP A 248 19.87 -6.92 -1.11
C ASP A 248 20.63 -5.92 -2.01
N ILE A 249 19.95 -5.07 -2.77
CA ILE A 249 20.61 -4.06 -3.64
C ILE A 249 21.51 -3.15 -2.81
N ASN A 250 21.04 -2.63 -1.69
CA ASN A 250 21.80 -1.70 -0.85
C ASN A 250 23.07 -2.33 -0.25
N ARG A 251 23.02 -3.61 0.13
CA ARG A 251 24.21 -4.33 0.58
C ARG A 251 25.23 -4.50 -0.56
N ALA A 252 24.79 -4.72 -1.79
CA ALA A 252 25.65 -4.80 -2.96
C ALA A 252 26.31 -3.44 -3.27
N LEU A 253 25.53 -2.36 -3.27
CA LEU A 253 26.04 -1.01 -3.46
C LEU A 253 27.06 -0.62 -2.37
N ARG A 254 26.80 -1.03 -1.14
CA ARG A 254 27.73 -0.80 -0.02
C ARG A 254 29.05 -1.56 -0.18
N ARG A 255 29.01 -2.83 -0.56
CA ARG A 255 30.22 -3.62 -0.86
C ARG A 255 31.03 -3.03 -2.01
N ALA A 256 30.38 -2.39 -2.97
CA ALA A 256 31.00 -1.67 -4.08
C ALA A 256 31.52 -0.27 -3.69
N GLY A 257 31.37 0.15 -2.41
CA GLY A 257 31.83 1.47 -1.95
C GLY A 257 30.98 2.64 -2.45
N LEU A 258 29.72 2.38 -2.85
CA LEU A 258 28.82 3.39 -3.40
C LEU A 258 27.82 3.93 -2.36
N LEU A 259 27.42 3.09 -1.39
CA LEU A 259 26.52 3.48 -0.32
C LEU A 259 27.31 3.78 0.97
N ALA A 260 27.07 4.94 1.54
CA ALA A 260 27.64 5.39 2.80
C ALA A 260 26.68 5.19 3.97
N VAL A 261 27.24 5.00 5.16
CA VAL A 261 26.51 4.97 6.42
C VAL A 261 27.25 5.79 7.47
N HIS A 262 26.52 6.36 8.41
CA HIS A 262 27.09 6.87 9.65
C HIS A 262 26.83 5.88 10.78
N THR A 263 27.74 5.85 11.76
CA THR A 263 27.65 4.96 12.92
C THR A 263 27.33 5.75 14.18
N GLN A 264 26.30 5.33 14.91
CA GLN A 264 25.94 5.89 16.20
C GLN A 264 25.60 4.74 17.16
N ASP A 265 26.21 4.75 18.34
CA ASP A 265 26.03 3.71 19.36
C ASP A 265 26.25 2.28 18.85
N GLY A 266 27.18 2.11 17.89
CA GLY A 266 27.48 0.83 17.24
C GLY A 266 26.54 0.42 16.13
N MET A 267 25.42 1.13 15.94
CA MET A 267 24.45 0.90 14.88
C MET A 267 24.77 1.73 13.63
N GLU A 268 24.38 1.23 12.49
CA GLU A 268 24.61 1.86 11.19
C GLU A 268 23.31 2.45 10.64
N TYR A 269 23.40 3.69 10.19
CA TYR A 269 22.29 4.44 9.58
C TYR A 269 22.69 4.85 8.17
N LEU A 270 21.77 4.73 7.23
CA LEU A 270 21.97 5.19 5.84
C LEU A 270 22.30 6.68 5.84
N ASP A 271 23.35 7.03 5.12
CA ASP A 271 23.70 8.42 4.84
C ASP A 271 23.44 8.71 3.33
N PRO A 272 22.25 9.18 2.97
CA PRO A 272 21.92 9.44 1.58
C PRO A 272 22.70 10.63 1.01
N TRP A 273 23.18 11.56 1.87
CA TRP A 273 23.84 12.78 1.41
C TRP A 273 25.27 12.54 0.93
N THR A 274 25.98 11.57 1.51
CA THR A 274 27.35 11.22 1.12
C THR A 274 27.40 9.93 0.28
N SER A 275 26.27 9.23 0.10
CA SER A 275 26.19 8.08 -0.77
C SER A 275 26.30 8.48 -2.24
N ARG A 276 27.16 7.76 -2.99
CA ARG A 276 27.23 7.90 -4.46
C ARG A 276 26.03 7.24 -5.13
N ALA A 277 25.50 6.16 -4.54
CA ALA A 277 24.24 5.55 -4.90
C ALA A 277 23.61 4.80 -3.73
N PHE A 278 22.28 4.79 -3.69
CA PHE A 278 21.48 3.96 -2.79
C PHE A 278 20.13 3.63 -3.44
N ALA A 279 19.48 2.58 -2.94
CA ALA A 279 18.17 2.17 -3.43
C ALA A 279 17.10 2.41 -2.36
N VAL A 280 15.95 2.92 -2.79
CA VAL A 280 14.68 2.88 -2.03
C VAL A 280 13.90 1.68 -2.54
N ALA A 281 13.96 0.59 -1.79
CA ALA A 281 13.30 -0.67 -2.12
C ALA A 281 11.82 -0.62 -1.75
N ASP A 282 10.97 -1.13 -2.63
CA ASP A 282 9.53 -1.17 -2.46
C ASP A 282 8.97 -2.44 -3.14
N HIS A 283 8.87 -3.53 -2.38
CA HIS A 283 8.42 -4.83 -2.86
C HIS A 283 9.28 -5.39 -4.01
N GLN A 284 8.73 -5.56 -5.20
CA GLN A 284 9.46 -6.05 -6.39
C GLN A 284 10.10 -4.93 -7.24
N ILE A 285 10.05 -3.69 -6.74
CA ILE A 285 10.61 -2.51 -7.40
C ILE A 285 11.60 -1.82 -6.47
N ALA A 286 12.67 -1.25 -7.03
CA ALA A 286 13.58 -0.40 -6.28
C ALA A 286 14.02 0.79 -7.12
N HIS A 287 13.81 2.01 -6.60
CA HIS A 287 14.36 3.22 -7.17
C HIS A 287 15.82 3.39 -6.73
N ILE A 288 16.73 3.49 -7.68
CA ILE A 288 18.15 3.67 -7.41
C ILE A 288 18.51 5.11 -7.72
N TYR A 289 18.90 5.84 -6.68
CA TYR A 289 19.33 7.23 -6.76
C TYR A 289 20.83 7.29 -6.90
N VAL A 290 21.33 8.02 -7.91
CA VAL A 290 22.74 8.12 -8.27
C VAL A 290 23.14 9.59 -8.25
N ALA A 291 24.16 9.92 -7.44
CA ALA A 291 24.59 11.30 -7.24
C ALA A 291 25.30 11.89 -8.47
N ASP A 292 26.11 11.07 -9.16
CA ASP A 292 26.86 11.47 -10.36
C ASP A 292 26.31 10.74 -11.59
N PRO A 293 25.75 11.46 -12.59
CA PRO A 293 25.27 10.86 -13.83
C PRO A 293 26.30 9.99 -14.57
N ALA A 294 27.60 10.29 -14.43
CA ALA A 294 28.67 9.50 -15.04
C ALA A 294 28.77 8.07 -14.49
N GLU A 295 28.25 7.82 -13.28
CA GLU A 295 28.25 6.51 -12.63
C GLU A 295 27.04 5.63 -12.99
N VAL A 296 26.01 6.17 -13.60
CA VAL A 296 24.73 5.47 -13.85
C VAL A 296 24.96 4.15 -14.60
N ALA A 297 25.76 4.17 -15.67
CA ALA A 297 26.04 2.96 -16.46
C ALA A 297 26.77 1.87 -15.64
N ARG A 298 27.73 2.25 -14.80
CA ARG A 298 28.46 1.34 -13.92
C ARG A 298 27.54 0.73 -12.87
N ILE A 299 26.72 1.58 -12.23
CA ILE A 299 25.78 1.15 -11.17
C ILE A 299 24.70 0.24 -11.77
N ARG A 300 24.21 0.56 -12.97
CA ARG A 300 23.29 -0.32 -13.71
C ARG A 300 23.88 -1.70 -13.92
N GLY A 301 25.16 -1.79 -14.31
CA GLY A 301 25.87 -3.07 -14.44
C GLY A 301 25.92 -3.87 -13.15
N ILE A 302 26.31 -3.23 -12.04
CA ILE A 302 26.37 -3.88 -10.72
C ILE A 302 25.01 -4.44 -10.30
N VAL A 303 23.93 -3.67 -10.48
CA VAL A 303 22.60 -4.08 -10.05
C VAL A 303 22.04 -5.17 -10.95
N LYS A 304 22.27 -5.08 -12.28
CA LYS A 304 21.77 -6.08 -13.25
C LYS A 304 22.37 -7.47 -13.04
N GLU A 305 23.59 -7.56 -12.52
CA GLU A 305 24.27 -8.82 -12.23
C GLU A 305 23.80 -9.50 -10.94
N LEU A 306 22.96 -8.84 -10.14
CA LEU A 306 22.45 -9.43 -8.91
C LEU A 306 21.43 -10.53 -9.22
N PRO A 307 21.61 -11.76 -8.71
CA PRO A 307 20.60 -12.81 -8.84
C PRO A 307 19.26 -12.36 -8.26
N GLY A 308 18.20 -12.46 -9.04
CA GLY A 308 16.86 -12.02 -8.66
C GLY A 308 16.47 -10.64 -9.20
N VAL A 309 17.35 -9.99 -9.95
CA VAL A 309 17.03 -8.78 -10.73
C VAL A 309 16.74 -9.18 -12.18
N ASP A 310 15.53 -8.90 -12.63
CA ASP A 310 15.07 -9.15 -13.99
C ASP A 310 15.50 -8.01 -14.94
N GLU A 311 15.08 -6.79 -14.60
CA GLU A 311 15.35 -5.60 -15.41
C GLU A 311 15.96 -4.48 -14.55
N VAL A 312 16.75 -3.61 -15.21
CA VAL A 312 17.15 -2.32 -14.66
C VAL A 312 16.83 -1.24 -15.69
N LEU A 313 15.73 -0.53 -15.44
CA LEU A 313 15.21 0.51 -16.31
C LEU A 313 16.08 1.77 -16.20
N ASP A 314 16.56 2.25 -17.31
CA ASP A 314 17.16 3.58 -17.49
C ASP A 314 16.10 4.62 -17.89
N THR A 315 16.52 5.74 -18.43
CA THR A 315 15.63 6.82 -18.85
C THR A 315 14.57 6.34 -19.85
N ASP A 316 14.99 5.59 -20.88
CA ASP A 316 14.08 5.11 -21.92
C ASP A 316 13.15 4.02 -21.37
N GLY A 317 13.68 3.10 -20.56
CA GLY A 317 12.89 2.08 -19.90
C GLY A 317 11.84 2.67 -18.96
N LYS A 318 12.19 3.70 -18.18
CA LYS A 318 11.22 4.43 -17.32
C LYS A 318 10.15 5.12 -18.15
N ALA A 319 10.53 5.76 -19.26
CA ALA A 319 9.58 6.42 -20.15
C ALA A 319 8.59 5.42 -20.76
N ALA A 320 9.07 4.26 -21.22
CA ALA A 320 8.22 3.20 -21.75
C ALA A 320 7.21 2.66 -20.73
N ARG A 321 7.58 2.65 -19.43
CA ARG A 321 6.72 2.18 -18.33
C ARG A 321 5.88 3.30 -17.66
N GLY A 322 5.98 4.56 -18.14
CA GLY A 322 5.19 5.68 -17.60
C GLY A 322 5.58 6.15 -16.20
N ILE A 323 6.84 5.94 -15.81
CA ILE A 323 7.37 6.28 -14.46
C ILE A 323 8.52 7.31 -14.54
N ASP A 324 8.71 7.95 -15.67
CA ASP A 324 9.75 8.96 -15.92
C ASP A 324 9.39 10.33 -15.29
N HIS A 325 9.35 10.37 -13.97
CA HIS A 325 9.09 11.55 -13.17
C HIS A 325 10.35 11.96 -12.39
N PRO A 326 10.57 13.27 -12.05
CA PRO A 326 11.74 13.72 -11.28
C PRO A 326 11.89 13.06 -9.89
N ARG A 327 10.83 12.50 -9.32
CA ARG A 327 10.87 11.73 -8.07
C ARG A 327 11.44 10.34 -8.24
N SER A 328 11.43 9.77 -9.44
CA SER A 328 12.03 8.46 -9.72
C SER A 328 13.55 8.50 -9.54
N GLY A 329 14.11 7.35 -9.16
CA GLY A 329 15.56 7.16 -9.22
C GLY A 329 16.11 7.29 -10.64
N GLU A 330 17.38 7.53 -10.77
CA GLU A 330 18.10 7.52 -12.06
C GLU A 330 17.88 6.18 -12.78
N LEU A 331 17.85 5.09 -11.98
CA LEU A 331 17.50 3.74 -12.42
C LEU A 331 16.33 3.19 -11.60
N VAL A 332 15.60 2.24 -12.18
CA VAL A 332 14.57 1.47 -11.47
C VAL A 332 14.83 -0.01 -11.71
N ALA A 333 15.14 -0.75 -10.65
CA ALA A 333 15.26 -2.20 -10.70
C ALA A 333 13.89 -2.86 -10.56
N VAL A 334 13.68 -3.92 -11.34
CA VAL A 334 12.52 -4.82 -11.30
C VAL A 334 13.02 -6.19 -10.89
N ALA A 335 12.42 -6.80 -9.89
CA ALA A 335 12.79 -8.14 -9.43
C ALA A 335 12.28 -9.22 -10.40
N GLU A 336 12.94 -10.39 -10.40
CA GLU A 336 12.36 -11.60 -11.02
C GLU A 336 11.03 -11.98 -10.36
N PRO A 337 10.16 -12.78 -11.01
CA PRO A 337 8.82 -13.08 -10.48
C PRO A 337 8.80 -13.65 -9.06
N ASP A 338 9.79 -14.47 -8.69
CA ASP A 338 9.92 -15.13 -7.39
C ASP A 338 10.77 -14.34 -6.38
N ALA A 339 11.24 -13.13 -6.75
CA ALA A 339 12.14 -12.31 -5.95
C ALA A 339 11.47 -10.99 -5.52
N TRP A 340 12.05 -10.35 -4.49
CA TRP A 340 11.67 -9.04 -3.99
C TRP A 340 12.86 -8.32 -3.36
N PHE A 341 12.82 -6.99 -3.19
CA PHE A 341 13.95 -6.18 -2.75
C PHE A 341 13.84 -5.82 -1.28
N THR A 342 14.92 -6.12 -0.51
CA THR A 342 15.05 -5.62 0.86
C THR A 342 15.59 -4.19 0.87
N TYR A 343 15.30 -3.45 1.95
CA TYR A 343 15.93 -2.14 2.19
C TYR A 343 17.27 -2.25 2.93
N TYR A 344 17.72 -3.46 3.30
CA TYR A 344 18.87 -3.70 4.17
C TYR A 344 20.17 -3.20 3.56
N TYR A 345 20.85 -2.31 4.28
CA TYR A 345 22.13 -1.72 3.85
C TYR A 345 23.30 -2.05 4.77
N TRP A 346 23.07 -2.49 6.02
CA TRP A 346 24.11 -2.96 6.93
C TRP A 346 24.64 -4.33 6.50
N LEU A 347 25.97 -4.55 6.74
CA LEU A 347 26.63 -5.80 6.37
C LEU A 347 26.70 -6.81 7.52
N ASP A 348 26.48 -6.36 8.75
CA ASP A 348 26.45 -7.15 9.98
C ASP A 348 25.15 -6.85 10.72
N ASP A 349 24.31 -7.86 10.94
CA ASP A 349 23.01 -7.73 11.60
C ASP A 349 23.10 -7.28 13.07
N THR A 350 24.28 -7.39 13.69
CA THR A 350 24.52 -6.83 15.04
C THR A 350 24.62 -5.30 15.02
N ARG A 351 24.85 -4.72 13.84
CA ARG A 351 24.96 -3.28 13.59
C ARG A 351 23.73 -2.70 12.92
N ALA A 352 22.66 -3.50 12.74
CA ALA A 352 21.41 -3.02 12.20
C ALA A 352 20.89 -1.81 12.98
N PRO A 353 20.23 -0.82 12.33
CA PRO A 353 19.70 0.35 13.02
C PRO A 353 18.60 -0.03 14.02
N ASP A 354 18.36 0.84 15.00
CA ASP A 354 17.38 0.59 16.07
C ASP A 354 15.96 0.30 15.56
N PHE A 355 15.58 0.92 14.44
CA PHE A 355 14.28 0.73 13.83
C PHE A 355 14.13 -0.59 13.05
N ALA A 356 15.22 -1.30 12.75
CA ALA A 356 15.15 -2.50 11.91
C ALA A 356 14.32 -3.64 12.53
N ARG A 357 14.29 -3.72 13.88
CA ARG A 357 13.59 -4.78 14.61
C ARG A 357 12.25 -4.37 15.22
N VAL A 358 11.74 -3.21 14.83
CA VAL A 358 10.44 -2.70 15.28
C VAL A 358 9.49 -2.50 14.08
N VAL A 359 8.21 -2.38 14.33
CA VAL A 359 7.23 -1.94 13.33
C VAL A 359 7.29 -0.42 13.25
N ASP A 360 7.96 0.08 12.19
CA ASP A 360 8.14 1.53 11.97
C ASP A 360 8.26 1.88 10.48
N ILE A 361 7.13 1.94 9.81
CA ILE A 361 7.02 2.17 8.37
C ILE A 361 7.51 3.55 7.90
N HIS A 362 7.68 4.51 8.83
CA HIS A 362 8.06 5.88 8.46
C HIS A 362 9.56 6.17 8.61
N ARG A 363 10.29 5.38 9.40
CA ARG A 363 11.74 5.56 9.63
C ARG A 363 12.60 4.67 8.74
N LYS A 364 12.05 3.54 8.27
CA LYS A 364 12.76 2.64 7.37
C LYS A 364 12.90 3.31 5.99
N PRO A 365 14.10 3.31 5.39
CA PRO A 365 14.34 3.92 4.09
C PRO A 365 13.91 3.01 2.92
N GLY A 366 12.94 2.16 3.12
CA GLY A 366 12.33 1.26 2.17
C GLY A 366 11.25 0.41 2.84
N TYR A 367 10.46 -0.27 2.01
CA TYR A 367 9.40 -1.16 2.48
C TYR A 367 9.99 -2.42 3.13
N ASP A 368 9.35 -2.89 4.20
CA ASP A 368 9.80 -4.08 4.94
C ASP A 368 8.63 -5.03 5.27
N PRO A 369 8.36 -6.03 4.42
CA PRO A 369 7.30 -7.01 4.67
C PRO A 369 7.62 -7.94 5.86
N VAL A 370 8.87 -7.98 6.32
CA VAL A 370 9.27 -8.76 7.51
C VAL A 370 8.58 -8.23 8.77
N GLU A 371 8.09 -6.98 8.76
CA GLU A 371 7.24 -6.44 9.83
C GLU A 371 5.96 -7.23 10.07
N LEU A 372 5.48 -8.00 9.08
CA LEU A 372 4.31 -8.89 9.23
C LEU A 372 4.59 -10.14 10.08
N PHE A 373 5.86 -10.37 10.47
CA PHE A 373 6.27 -11.58 11.18
C PHE A 373 6.87 -11.26 12.55
N PHE A 374 6.57 -12.13 13.51
CA PHE A 374 7.34 -12.14 14.75
C PHE A 374 8.74 -12.71 14.52
N ASP A 375 9.73 -12.17 15.24
CA ASP A 375 11.09 -12.75 15.26
C ASP A 375 11.05 -14.28 15.48
N HIS A 376 11.90 -15.03 14.76
CA HIS A 376 12.03 -16.51 14.82
C HIS A 376 12.20 -17.12 16.21
N ALA A 377 12.56 -16.34 17.21
CA ALA A 377 12.50 -16.76 18.60
C ALA A 377 11.08 -17.23 19.02
N GLY A 378 10.11 -17.10 18.11
CA GLY A 378 8.74 -17.55 18.23
C GLY A 378 7.83 -16.60 19.02
N PRO A 379 6.50 -16.74 18.83
CA PRO A 379 5.53 -15.81 19.42
C PRO A 379 5.59 -15.76 20.97
N ARG A 380 6.04 -16.83 21.64
CA ARG A 380 6.19 -16.85 23.11
C ARG A 380 7.33 -15.93 23.57
N ARG A 381 8.50 -15.95 22.92
CA ARG A 381 9.64 -15.06 23.24
C ARG A 381 9.35 -13.62 22.82
N ALA A 382 8.68 -13.41 21.69
CA ALA A 382 8.24 -12.08 21.28
C ALA A 382 7.25 -11.49 22.30
N LYS A 383 6.28 -12.28 22.79
CA LYS A 383 5.36 -11.87 23.87
C LYS A 383 6.11 -11.56 25.17
N LEU A 384 7.13 -12.34 25.54
CA LEU A 384 7.95 -12.07 26.72
C LEU A 384 8.75 -10.77 26.57
N ARG A 385 9.36 -10.51 25.41
CA ARG A 385 10.04 -9.24 25.10
C ARG A 385 9.07 -8.07 25.15
N ALA A 386 7.87 -8.22 24.55
CA ALA A 386 6.83 -7.21 24.60
C ALA A 386 6.38 -6.95 26.05
N ALA A 387 6.16 -7.99 26.87
CA ALA A 387 5.81 -7.84 28.26
C ALA A 387 6.92 -7.11 29.07
N THR A 388 8.19 -7.44 28.80
CA THR A 388 9.35 -6.77 29.42
C THR A 388 9.41 -5.30 28.99
N ALA A 389 9.20 -5.00 27.71
CA ALA A 389 9.13 -3.63 27.19
C ALA A 389 8.01 -2.84 27.83
N LEU A 390 6.82 -3.44 27.98
CA LEU A 390 5.67 -2.83 28.67
C LEU A 390 5.92 -2.61 30.16
N ALA A 391 6.60 -3.53 30.84
CA ALA A 391 7.01 -3.36 32.23
C ALA A 391 8.01 -2.19 32.38
N ARG A 392 8.99 -2.09 31.48
CA ARG A 392 9.91 -0.93 31.44
C ARG A 392 9.17 0.37 31.15
N LYS A 393 8.19 0.37 30.23
CA LYS A 393 7.31 1.51 29.97
C LYS A 393 6.59 1.97 31.23
N LYS A 394 5.97 1.03 31.97
CA LYS A 394 5.28 1.34 33.23
C LYS A 394 6.22 1.88 34.31
N ALA A 395 7.50 1.47 34.29
CA ALA A 395 8.54 1.98 35.19
C ALA A 395 9.15 3.31 34.73
N GLY A 396 8.66 3.93 33.63
CA GLY A 396 9.21 5.17 33.09
C GLY A 396 10.60 5.02 32.43
N LEU A 397 11.02 3.79 32.15
CA LEU A 397 12.29 3.48 31.50
C LEU A 397 12.15 3.48 29.99
N ARG A 398 13.22 3.83 29.25
CA ARG A 398 13.28 3.67 27.80
C ARG A 398 13.07 2.20 27.41
N TYR A 399 12.27 1.97 26.37
CA TYR A 399 12.00 0.64 25.83
C TYR A 399 11.93 0.66 24.30
N LEU A 400 12.33 -0.44 23.69
CA LEU A 400 12.12 -0.71 22.26
C LEU A 400 11.27 -1.98 22.16
N MET A 401 10.28 -1.95 21.27
CA MET A 401 9.39 -3.08 21.00
C MET A 401 10.02 -3.96 19.89
N ASN A 402 11.16 -4.58 20.18
CA ASN A 402 11.90 -5.45 19.26
C ASN A 402 11.16 -6.78 19.07
N VAL A 403 10.18 -6.80 18.18
CA VAL A 403 9.31 -7.96 17.89
C VAL A 403 9.51 -8.52 16.50
N VAL A 404 10.17 -7.77 15.60
CA VAL A 404 10.41 -8.12 14.20
C VAL A 404 11.81 -8.73 14.05
N GLY A 405 11.93 -9.79 13.24
CA GLY A 405 13.21 -10.40 12.86
C GLY A 405 13.93 -9.61 11.77
N LEU A 406 15.09 -10.13 11.33
CA LEU A 406 15.81 -9.64 10.14
C LEU A 406 15.94 -10.73 9.06
N ASP A 407 15.26 -11.84 9.23
CA ASP A 407 15.26 -12.91 8.23
C ASP A 407 14.22 -12.62 7.14
N ALA A 408 14.71 -12.12 6.01
CA ALA A 408 13.89 -11.79 4.87
C ALA A 408 13.30 -13.03 4.13
N SER A 409 13.82 -14.24 4.40
CA SER A 409 13.35 -15.48 3.77
C SER A 409 11.94 -15.93 4.23
N VAL A 410 11.38 -15.28 5.27
CA VAL A 410 10.04 -15.61 5.79
C VAL A 410 8.92 -15.14 4.87
N VAL A 411 9.18 -14.20 3.99
CA VAL A 411 8.18 -13.61 3.07
C VAL A 411 7.75 -14.65 2.04
N GLY A 412 6.44 -14.81 1.89
CA GLY A 412 5.84 -15.80 0.98
C GLY A 412 5.34 -15.24 -0.34
N GLY A 413 5.01 -13.95 -0.38
CA GLY A 413 4.49 -13.28 -1.57
C GLY A 413 4.86 -11.80 -1.64
N SER A 414 4.83 -11.25 -2.85
CA SER A 414 5.11 -9.84 -3.11
C SER A 414 4.40 -9.36 -4.37
N HIS A 415 4.51 -8.07 -4.65
CA HIS A 415 3.94 -7.39 -5.81
C HIS A 415 4.83 -6.23 -6.25
N GLY A 416 4.44 -5.49 -7.27
CA GLY A 416 5.21 -4.35 -7.80
C GLY A 416 5.56 -4.48 -9.28
N ARG A 417 5.84 -5.72 -9.75
CA ARG A 417 5.87 -6.04 -11.18
C ARG A 417 4.47 -5.94 -11.78
N LEU A 418 4.40 -5.77 -13.10
CA LEU A 418 3.16 -6.07 -13.83
C LEU A 418 2.92 -7.59 -13.83
N PRO A 419 1.66 -8.04 -13.76
CA PRO A 419 1.33 -9.45 -13.73
C PRO A 419 1.74 -10.15 -15.03
N ASP A 420 2.30 -11.35 -14.93
CA ASP A 420 2.71 -12.16 -16.08
C ASP A 420 1.53 -13.01 -16.63
N SER A 421 0.44 -13.15 -15.88
CA SER A 421 -0.74 -13.90 -16.28
C SER A 421 -2.04 -13.14 -15.93
N ALA A 422 -3.12 -13.46 -16.65
CA ALA A 422 -4.45 -12.91 -16.36
C ALA A 422 -5.01 -13.37 -15.00
N ASP A 423 -4.57 -14.53 -14.50
CA ASP A 423 -5.01 -15.06 -13.21
C ASP A 423 -4.37 -14.33 -12.03
N ASP A 424 -3.20 -13.72 -12.25
CA ASP A 424 -2.49 -12.90 -11.27
C ASP A 424 -2.80 -11.40 -11.42
N ALA A 425 -3.54 -11.03 -12.46
CA ALA A 425 -3.95 -9.65 -12.67
C ALA A 425 -5.06 -9.24 -11.69
N PRO A 426 -5.07 -7.97 -11.24
CA PRO A 426 -6.15 -7.45 -10.43
C PRO A 426 -7.47 -7.43 -11.19
N LEU A 427 -8.58 -7.46 -10.45
CA LEU A 427 -9.93 -7.43 -11.00
C LEU A 427 -10.60 -6.07 -10.82
N LEU A 428 -11.59 -5.83 -11.67
CA LEU A 428 -12.63 -4.82 -11.50
C LEU A 428 -14.00 -5.49 -11.67
N ILE A 429 -14.83 -5.37 -10.65
CA ILE A 429 -16.20 -5.88 -10.60
C ILE A 429 -17.14 -4.70 -10.50
N CYS A 430 -18.08 -4.58 -11.41
CA CYS A 430 -19.08 -3.52 -11.43
C CYS A 430 -20.48 -4.11 -11.37
N SER A 431 -21.37 -3.56 -10.55
CA SER A 431 -22.75 -3.99 -10.47
C SER A 431 -23.60 -3.58 -11.69
N ASP A 432 -23.10 -2.68 -12.57
CA ASP A 432 -23.76 -2.30 -13.82
C ASP A 432 -23.47 -3.36 -14.91
N PRO A 433 -24.46 -4.15 -15.34
CA PRO A 433 -24.29 -5.16 -16.39
C PRO A 433 -24.11 -4.56 -17.79
N THR A 434 -24.32 -3.24 -17.95
CA THR A 434 -24.13 -2.57 -19.24
C THR A 434 -22.69 -2.18 -19.52
N LEU A 435 -21.79 -2.37 -18.54
CA LEU A 435 -20.36 -2.20 -18.71
C LEU A 435 -19.79 -3.43 -19.45
N ASP A 436 -19.93 -3.46 -20.76
CA ASP A 436 -19.50 -4.57 -21.63
C ASP A 436 -18.00 -4.44 -21.97
N LYS A 437 -17.15 -4.72 -20.98
CA LYS A 437 -15.68 -4.70 -21.11
C LYS A 437 -15.05 -5.87 -20.37
N ASP A 438 -14.20 -6.63 -21.04
CA ASP A 438 -13.39 -7.70 -20.43
C ASP A 438 -12.12 -7.16 -19.76
N ARG A 439 -11.68 -5.97 -20.17
CA ARG A 439 -10.47 -5.30 -19.66
C ARG A 439 -10.70 -3.80 -19.53
N ILE A 440 -10.18 -3.22 -18.47
CA ILE A 440 -10.27 -1.79 -18.17
C ILE A 440 -8.91 -1.32 -17.68
N ALA A 441 -8.39 -0.25 -18.26
CA ALA A 441 -7.13 0.33 -17.75
C ALA A 441 -7.37 1.07 -16.42
N ALA A 442 -6.42 0.99 -15.51
CA ALA A 442 -6.49 1.73 -14.23
C ALA A 442 -6.70 3.24 -14.44
N THR A 443 -6.19 3.78 -15.54
CA THR A 443 -6.37 5.19 -15.92
C THR A 443 -7.77 5.53 -16.46
N GLU A 444 -8.61 4.54 -16.77
CA GLU A 444 -10.02 4.75 -17.16
C GLU A 444 -10.97 4.81 -15.94
N VAL A 445 -10.52 4.36 -14.76
CA VAL A 445 -11.40 4.17 -13.59
C VAL A 445 -11.96 5.50 -13.08
N LYS A 446 -11.18 6.60 -13.09
CA LYS A 446 -11.68 7.93 -12.73
C LYS A 446 -12.93 8.28 -13.54
N ASP A 447 -12.85 8.17 -14.83
CA ASP A 447 -13.94 8.53 -15.74
C ASP A 447 -15.11 7.55 -15.60
N LEU A 448 -14.83 6.26 -15.38
CA LEU A 448 -15.86 5.26 -15.09
C LEU A 448 -16.67 5.62 -13.83
N ILE A 449 -16.02 6.04 -12.74
CA ILE A 449 -16.72 6.47 -11.51
C ILE A 449 -17.64 7.67 -11.79
N VAL A 450 -17.16 8.67 -12.55
CA VAL A 450 -17.96 9.84 -12.93
C VAL A 450 -19.13 9.45 -13.82
N ASP A 451 -18.95 8.54 -14.77
CA ASP A 451 -20.00 8.08 -15.67
C ASP A 451 -21.06 7.22 -14.95
N LEU A 452 -20.64 6.34 -14.04
CA LEU A 452 -21.57 5.59 -13.20
C LEU A 452 -22.42 6.54 -12.35
N HIS A 453 -21.82 7.58 -11.73
CA HIS A 453 -22.58 8.57 -10.99
C HIS A 453 -23.60 9.31 -11.86
N ARG A 454 -23.23 9.71 -13.08
CA ARG A 454 -24.17 10.37 -14.01
C ARG A 454 -25.38 9.49 -14.35
N ARG A 455 -25.17 8.18 -14.60
CA ARG A 455 -26.25 7.24 -14.93
C ARG A 455 -27.24 7.07 -13.79
N VAL A 456 -26.81 7.14 -12.53
CA VAL A 456 -27.70 6.99 -11.37
C VAL A 456 -28.34 8.31 -10.92
N SER A 457 -27.87 9.43 -11.42
CA SER A 457 -28.41 10.77 -11.11
C SER A 457 -29.43 11.27 -12.14
N CYS A 458 -29.59 10.58 -13.29
CA CYS A 458 -30.63 10.79 -14.31
C CYS A 458 -31.84 9.91 -14.05
#